data_93404c84d282fc505528d586a2e794c6
#
_entry.id   93404c84d282fc505528d586a2e794c6
#
_cell.length_a   1.000
_cell.length_b   1.000
_cell.length_c   1.000
_cell.angle_alpha   90.00
_cell.angle_beta   90.00
_cell.angle_gamma   90.00
#
_symmetry.space_group_name_H-M   'P 1'
#
loop_
_entity.id
_entity.type
_entity.pdbx_description
1 polymer ?
#
loop_
_entity_poly.entity_id
_entity_poly.type
_entity_poly.pdbx_seq_one_letter_code
_entity_poly.pdbx_strand_id
1 'polypeptide(L)' 'MTHDAVLQDYSTVHPGCNISGKVSIGECCDIGTGTKIIQGKNIAPYTIIGAGAVVVKDCVESGTYVGSPAKKIK' A
#
# COMPACT_ATOMS: atom_id res chain seq x y z
N MET A 1 3.50 -10.90 -1.81
CA MET A 1 2.96 -10.55 -0.48
C MET A 1 3.37 -11.61 0.52
N THR A 2 3.82 -11.24 1.69
CA THR A 2 4.18 -12.20 2.72
C THR A 2 2.94 -12.70 3.45
N HIS A 3 3.07 -13.82 4.15
CA HIS A 3 1.91 -14.46 4.78
C HIS A 3 1.33 -13.68 5.97
N ASP A 4 2.05 -12.72 6.52
CA ASP A 4 1.53 -11.91 7.64
C ASP A 4 0.84 -10.62 7.18
N ALA A 5 0.79 -10.37 5.90
CA ALA A 5 0.09 -9.19 5.38
C ALA A 5 -1.41 -9.47 5.31
N VAL A 6 -2.22 -8.46 5.62
CA VAL A 6 -3.68 -8.55 5.59
C VAL A 6 -4.21 -7.64 4.51
N LEU A 7 -5.00 -8.20 3.60
CA LEU A 7 -5.62 -7.47 2.50
C LEU A 7 -7.14 -7.54 2.67
N GLN A 8 -7.77 -6.40 2.86
CA GLN A 8 -9.22 -6.33 3.03
C GLN A 8 -9.94 -6.48 1.69
N ASP A 9 -11.27 -6.61 1.75
CA ASP A 9 -12.09 -6.85 0.57
C ASP A 9 -11.96 -5.76 -0.47
N TYR A 10 -12.07 -6.17 -1.73
CA TYR A 10 -12.05 -5.27 -2.90
C TYR A 10 -10.74 -4.51 -3.08
N SER A 11 -9.69 -4.92 -2.41
CA SER A 11 -8.37 -4.33 -2.62
C SER A 11 -7.64 -5.06 -3.75
N THR A 12 -6.86 -4.32 -4.51
CA THR A 12 -6.11 -4.87 -5.64
C THR A 12 -4.62 -4.62 -5.41
N VAL A 13 -3.82 -5.67 -5.54
CA VAL A 13 -2.37 -5.58 -5.49
C VAL A 13 -1.84 -6.03 -6.85
N HIS A 14 -1.23 -5.10 -7.57
CA HIS A 14 -0.73 -5.39 -8.91
C HIS A 14 0.57 -6.19 -8.87
N PRO A 15 0.97 -6.81 -10.00
CA PRO A 15 2.18 -7.64 -10.03
C PRO A 15 3.44 -6.87 -9.64
N GLY A 16 4.41 -7.60 -9.10
CA GLY A 16 5.71 -7.01 -8.76
C GLY A 16 5.76 -6.24 -7.46
N CYS A 17 4.65 -6.19 -6.71
CA CYS A 17 4.64 -5.52 -5.42
C CYS A 17 5.41 -6.35 -4.38
N ASN A 18 6.10 -5.67 -3.50
CA ASN A 18 6.82 -6.29 -2.41
C ASN A 18 6.23 -5.78 -1.10
N ILE A 19 5.30 -6.55 -0.55
CA ILE A 19 4.60 -6.17 0.68
C ILE A 19 5.17 -7.02 1.81
N SER A 20 5.83 -6.36 2.75
CA SER A 20 6.50 -7.04 3.86
C SER A 20 5.50 -7.50 4.91
N GLY A 21 5.98 -8.26 5.89
CA GLY A 21 5.12 -8.83 6.92
C GLY A 21 4.42 -7.80 7.78
N LYS A 22 3.26 -8.19 8.33
CA LYS A 22 2.46 -7.37 9.24
C LYS A 22 1.97 -6.06 8.63
N VAL A 23 1.86 -6.01 7.31
CA VAL A 23 1.23 -4.88 6.62
C VAL A 23 -0.27 -5.12 6.58
N SER A 24 -1.05 -4.08 6.90
CA SER A 24 -2.50 -4.13 6.83
C SER A 24 -2.97 -3.15 5.77
N ILE A 25 -3.70 -3.65 4.77
CA ILE A 25 -4.22 -2.82 3.67
C ILE A 25 -5.73 -2.78 3.81
N GLY A 26 -6.28 -1.59 3.93
CA GLY A 26 -7.72 -1.40 4.08
C GLY A 26 -8.49 -1.78 2.84
N GLU A 27 -9.82 -1.77 2.93
CA GLU A 27 -10.67 -2.15 1.81
C GLU A 27 -10.59 -1.16 0.66
N CYS A 28 -10.87 -1.63 -0.54
CA CYS A 28 -10.94 -0.80 -1.75
C CYS A 28 -9.66 -0.02 -2.04
N CYS A 29 -8.52 -0.58 -1.68
CA CYS A 29 -7.23 0.02 -2.00
C CYS A 29 -6.72 -0.50 -3.35
N ASP A 30 -5.93 0.30 -4.01
CA ASP A 30 -5.28 -0.08 -5.27
C ASP A 30 -3.79 0.14 -5.12
N ILE A 31 -3.04 -0.95 -5.08
CA ILE A 31 -1.59 -0.90 -4.90
C ILE A 31 -0.92 -1.11 -6.24
N GLY A 32 -0.32 -0.06 -6.78
CA GLY A 32 0.25 -0.07 -8.11
C GLY A 32 1.44 -1.01 -8.28
N THR A 33 1.73 -1.34 -9.52
CA THR A 33 2.80 -2.28 -9.88
C THR A 33 4.15 -1.84 -9.31
N GLY A 34 4.87 -2.79 -8.73
CA GLY A 34 6.22 -2.54 -8.21
C GLY A 34 6.29 -1.75 -6.92
N THR A 35 5.15 -1.49 -6.28
CA THR A 35 5.12 -0.79 -5.00
C THR A 35 5.79 -1.63 -3.92
N LYS A 36 6.52 -0.97 -3.04
CA LYS A 36 7.13 -1.61 -1.88
C LYS A 36 6.57 -1.02 -0.61
N ILE A 37 6.13 -1.88 0.30
CA ILE A 37 5.60 -1.46 1.59
C ILE A 37 6.42 -2.14 2.68
N ILE A 38 7.05 -1.36 3.53
CA ILE A 38 7.89 -1.92 4.57
C ILE A 38 7.07 -2.53 5.68
N GLN A 39 7.73 -3.34 6.50
CA GLN A 39 7.11 -4.11 7.57
C GLN A 39 6.29 -3.24 8.52
N GLY A 40 5.13 -3.75 8.93
CA GLY A 40 4.35 -3.16 10.01
C GLY A 40 3.55 -1.91 9.65
N LYS A 41 3.37 -1.62 8.36
CA LYS A 41 2.65 -0.41 7.96
C LYS A 41 1.17 -0.67 7.74
N ASN A 42 0.36 0.37 7.94
CA ASN A 42 -1.08 0.31 7.74
C ASN A 42 -1.48 1.26 6.61
N ILE A 43 -2.34 0.76 5.73
CA ILE A 43 -2.85 1.56 4.61
C ILE A 43 -4.34 1.78 4.85
N ALA A 44 -4.76 3.05 4.90
CA ALA A 44 -6.16 3.40 5.11
C ALA A 44 -7.04 2.89 3.97
N PRO A 45 -8.34 2.63 4.22
CA PRO A 45 -9.26 2.24 3.16
C PRO A 45 -9.32 3.31 2.06
N TYR A 46 -9.65 2.88 0.85
CA TYR A 46 -9.83 3.76 -0.32
C TYR A 46 -8.55 4.54 -0.67
N THR A 47 -7.40 3.92 -0.43
CA THR A 47 -6.11 4.53 -0.76
C THR A 47 -5.58 3.97 -2.07
N ILE A 48 -5.01 4.85 -2.88
CA ILE A 48 -4.37 4.46 -4.15
C ILE A 48 -2.87 4.72 -4.00
N ILE A 49 -2.08 3.68 -4.22
CA ILE A 49 -0.63 3.80 -4.21
C ILE A 49 -0.14 3.71 -5.65
N GLY A 50 0.55 4.73 -6.10
CA GLY A 50 1.06 4.77 -7.47
C GLY A 50 2.12 3.72 -7.74
N ALA A 51 2.29 3.34 -9.00
CA ALA A 51 3.28 2.33 -9.38
C ALA A 51 4.69 2.75 -8.95
N GLY A 52 5.45 1.79 -8.42
CA GLY A 52 6.83 2.02 -8.02
C GLY A 52 7.02 2.82 -6.74
N ALA A 53 5.95 3.15 -6.03
CA ALA A 53 6.07 3.89 -4.79
C ALA A 53 6.71 3.05 -3.69
N VAL A 54 7.37 3.71 -2.76
CA VAL A 54 7.96 3.06 -1.59
C VAL A 54 7.30 3.62 -0.33
N VAL A 55 6.49 2.80 0.33
CA VAL A 55 5.75 3.21 1.52
C VAL A 55 6.59 2.94 2.76
N VAL A 56 7.04 4.01 3.41
CA VAL A 56 7.89 3.92 4.60
C VAL A 56 7.19 4.44 5.86
N LYS A 57 5.97 4.96 5.72
CA LYS A 57 5.15 5.42 6.83
C LYS A 57 3.72 4.94 6.62
N ASP A 58 2.94 4.91 7.71
CA ASP A 58 1.53 4.56 7.61
C ASP A 58 0.80 5.55 6.72
N CYS A 59 -0.07 5.04 5.85
CA CYS A 59 -0.98 5.87 5.08
C CYS A 59 -2.27 5.99 5.88
N VAL A 60 -2.32 6.97 6.78
CA VAL A 60 -3.41 7.10 7.75
C VAL A 60 -4.64 7.80 7.20
N GLU A 61 -4.53 8.42 6.06
CA GLU A 61 -5.65 9.10 5.40
C GLU A 61 -5.87 8.49 4.03
N SER A 62 -7.13 8.35 3.64
CA SER A 62 -7.47 7.92 2.28
C SER A 62 -6.96 8.94 1.28
N GLY A 63 -6.51 8.47 0.14
CA GLY A 63 -6.03 9.35 -0.91
C GLY A 63 -5.06 8.65 -1.83
N THR A 64 -4.36 9.43 -2.63
CA THR A 64 -3.39 8.91 -3.60
C THR A 64 -1.98 9.25 -3.12
N TYR A 65 -1.15 8.21 -3.06
CA TYR A 65 0.23 8.32 -2.61
C TYR A 65 1.16 7.89 -3.74
N VAL A 66 2.20 8.67 -4.00
CA VAL A 66 3.17 8.36 -5.05
C VAL A 66 4.58 8.69 -4.60
N GLY A 67 5.54 8.09 -5.26
CA GLY A 67 6.95 8.43 -5.10
C GLY A 67 7.71 7.57 -4.11
N SER A 68 8.96 7.91 -3.94
CA SER A 68 9.90 7.22 -3.05
C SER A 68 10.63 8.27 -2.23
N PRO A 69 10.29 8.45 -0.96
CA PRO A 69 9.20 7.81 -0.23
C PRO A 69 7.81 8.26 -0.72
N ALA A 70 6.81 7.40 -0.54
CA ALA A 70 5.45 7.71 -0.97
C ALA A 70 4.89 8.88 -0.19
N LYS A 71 4.26 9.81 -0.91
CA LYS A 71 3.65 10.99 -0.30
C LYS A 71 2.25 11.19 -0.87
N LYS A 72 1.35 11.64 -0.01
CA LYS A 72 -0.03 11.91 -0.41
C LYS A 72 -0.08 13.13 -1.30
N ILE A 73 -0.68 12.97 -2.49
CA ILE A 73 -0.81 14.07 -3.46
C ILE A 73 -2.26 14.50 -3.66
N LYS A 74 -3.23 13.68 -3.20
CA LYS A 74 -4.67 14.01 -3.33
C LYS A 74 -5.43 13.59 -2.10
#